data_15c122b2d03be1bf5fd5a257e4a80f57
#
_entry.id   15c122b2d03be1bf5fd5a257e4a80f57
#
_cell.length_a   1.000
_cell.length_b   1.000
_cell.length_c   1.000
_cell.angle_alpha   90.00
_cell.angle_beta   90.00
_cell.angle_gamma   90.00
#
_symmetry.space_group_name_H-M   'P 1'
#
loop_
_entity.id
_entity.type
_entity.pdbx_description
1 polymer ?
#
loop_
_entity_poly.entity_id
_entity_poly.type
_entity_poly.pdbx_seq_one_letter_code
_entity_poly.pdbx_strand_id
1 'polypeptide(L)'
;MFETTSDFVWQKIQPRPRDAHKGTFGSVLAVAGSASYRGAAALAVEGALRTGVGIVTLASVEPVLAAVAARLPECCLCPCEAGAEGGISPQNIDRIRRQKASVLLAGPGLGYTAQSGPCRRDPGAGKNAPARLLRQCSAGCGWPERGR
;
A
#
# COMPACT_ATOMS: atom_id res chain seq x y z
N MET A 1 22.16 2.01 15.81
CA MET A 1 21.83 1.96 14.36
C MET A 1 21.78 0.50 13.98
N PHE A 2 20.72 0.02 13.33
CA PHE A 2 20.57 -1.39 12.93
C PHE A 2 21.05 -1.51 11.48
N GLU A 3 22.03 -2.39 11.22
CA GLU A 3 22.54 -2.62 9.87
C GLU A 3 21.81 -3.83 9.26
N THR A 4 21.27 -3.64 8.06
CA THR A 4 20.59 -4.72 7.33
C THR A 4 21.64 -5.49 6.52
N THR A 5 22.07 -6.63 7.05
CA THR A 5 23.01 -7.54 6.39
C THR A 5 22.26 -8.60 5.57
N SER A 6 22.95 -9.26 4.64
CA SER A 6 22.41 -10.39 3.88
C SER A 6 21.93 -11.51 4.81
N ASP A 7 22.69 -11.82 5.84
CA ASP A 7 22.35 -12.88 6.80
C ASP A 7 21.07 -12.54 7.58
N PHE A 8 20.92 -11.28 7.99
CA PHE A 8 19.68 -10.82 8.63
C PHE A 8 18.47 -11.00 7.72
N VAL A 9 18.61 -10.66 6.43
CA VAL A 9 17.53 -10.81 5.43
C VAL A 9 17.18 -12.29 5.25
N TRP A 10 18.18 -13.16 5.08
CA TRP A 10 17.96 -14.60 4.90
C TRP A 10 17.28 -15.26 6.10
N GLN A 11 17.59 -14.81 7.32
CA GLN A 11 16.92 -15.30 8.54
C GLN A 11 15.42 -14.94 8.58
N LYS A 12 14.99 -13.88 7.85
CA LYS A 12 13.59 -13.44 7.78
C LYS A 12 12.80 -14.07 6.64
N ILE A 13 13.49 -14.57 5.63
CA ILE A 13 12.87 -15.25 4.50
C ILE A 13 12.70 -16.75 4.85
N GLN A 14 11.46 -17.12 5.13
CA GLN A 14 11.15 -18.54 5.42
C GLN A 14 11.25 -19.40 4.16
N PRO A 15 11.79 -20.63 4.24
CA PRO A 15 11.73 -21.59 3.16
C PRO A 15 10.28 -21.85 2.75
N ARG A 16 10.04 -22.01 1.44
CA ARG A 16 8.69 -22.29 0.93
C ARG A 16 8.37 -23.78 1.02
N PRO A 17 7.38 -24.22 1.80
CA PRO A 17 6.91 -25.60 1.79
C PRO A 17 6.42 -26.00 0.40
N ARG A 18 6.57 -27.28 0.04
CA ARG A 18 6.17 -27.80 -1.28
C ARG A 18 4.66 -27.78 -1.51
N ASP A 19 3.89 -27.86 -0.44
CA ASP A 19 2.42 -27.84 -0.43
C ASP A 19 1.84 -26.45 -0.19
N ALA A 20 2.70 -25.40 -0.21
CA ALA A 20 2.27 -24.02 -0.02
C ALA A 20 1.44 -23.52 -1.20
N HIS A 21 0.44 -22.72 -0.91
CA HIS A 21 -0.41 -22.04 -1.87
C HIS A 21 -0.37 -20.50 -1.64
N LYS A 22 -0.95 -19.72 -2.56
CA LYS A 22 -0.92 -18.26 -2.48
C LYS A 22 -1.44 -17.68 -1.14
N GLY A 23 -2.39 -18.34 -0.48
CA GLY A 23 -2.89 -17.92 0.83
C GLY A 23 -1.90 -18.08 1.98
N THR A 24 -0.91 -18.99 1.85
CA THR A 24 0.10 -19.26 2.88
C THR A 24 1.01 -18.05 3.13
N PHE A 25 1.28 -17.25 2.09
CA PHE A 25 2.21 -16.12 2.13
C PHE A 25 1.53 -14.78 2.34
N GLY A 26 0.27 -14.81 2.75
CA GLY A 26 -0.49 -13.59 3.04
C GLY A 26 -0.84 -12.76 1.81
N SER A 27 -1.37 -11.57 2.07
CA SER A 27 -1.81 -10.65 1.03
C SER A 27 -1.45 -9.20 1.37
N VAL A 28 -1.13 -8.43 0.34
CA VAL A 28 -0.86 -6.99 0.44
C VAL A 28 -1.95 -6.23 -0.31
N LEU A 29 -2.54 -5.24 0.35
CA LEU A 29 -3.32 -4.20 -0.30
C LEU A 29 -2.43 -2.98 -0.48
N ALA A 30 -2.11 -2.63 -1.73
CA ALA A 30 -1.38 -1.43 -2.07
C ALA A 30 -2.38 -0.33 -2.46
N VAL A 31 -2.36 0.79 -1.74
CA VAL A 31 -3.10 2.02 -2.09
C VAL A 31 -2.07 3.02 -2.57
N ALA A 32 -1.90 3.12 -3.88
CA ALA A 32 -0.76 3.81 -4.46
C ALA A 32 -1.06 4.35 -5.86
N GLY A 33 -0.29 5.35 -6.27
CA GLY A 33 -0.37 5.93 -7.60
C GLY A 33 -1.45 6.99 -7.76
N SER A 34 -1.25 7.81 -8.77
CA SER A 34 -2.18 8.81 -9.28
C SER A 34 -1.93 8.97 -10.77
N ALA A 35 -2.77 9.75 -11.45
CA ALA A 35 -2.60 10.02 -12.89
C ALA A 35 -1.18 10.48 -13.25
N SER A 36 -0.54 11.25 -12.37
CA SER A 36 0.82 11.79 -12.54
C SER A 36 1.92 10.87 -12.04
N TYR A 37 1.65 9.95 -11.11
CA TYR A 37 2.66 9.11 -10.44
C TYR A 37 2.39 7.61 -10.61
N ARG A 38 2.19 7.17 -11.86
CA ARG A 38 1.87 5.76 -12.19
C ARG A 38 3.01 4.81 -11.83
N GLY A 39 4.27 5.24 -12.07
CA GLY A 39 5.45 4.44 -11.80
C GLY A 39 5.64 4.08 -10.31
N ALA A 40 5.22 4.95 -9.39
CA ALA A 40 5.30 4.68 -7.96
C ALA A 40 4.46 3.47 -7.55
N ALA A 41 3.25 3.34 -8.11
CA ALA A 41 2.40 2.17 -7.90
C ALA A 41 3.01 0.90 -8.49
N ALA A 42 3.56 0.99 -9.71
CA ALA A 42 4.21 -0.15 -10.35
C ALA A 42 5.39 -0.68 -9.52
N LEU A 43 6.27 0.21 -9.06
CA LEU A 43 7.41 -0.16 -8.21
C LEU A 43 6.97 -0.76 -6.86
N ALA A 44 5.92 -0.21 -6.24
CA ALA A 44 5.39 -0.72 -4.98
C ALA A 44 4.82 -2.14 -5.14
N VAL A 45 4.03 -2.37 -6.19
CA VAL A 45 3.45 -3.69 -6.51
C VAL A 45 4.56 -4.69 -6.86
N GLU A 46 5.49 -4.31 -7.73
CA GLU A 46 6.62 -5.17 -8.12
C GLU A 46 7.48 -5.54 -6.92
N GLY A 47 7.79 -4.58 -6.03
CA GLY A 47 8.50 -4.84 -4.79
C GLY A 47 7.76 -5.84 -3.91
N ALA A 48 6.44 -5.68 -3.73
CA ALA A 48 5.63 -6.60 -2.96
C ALA A 48 5.62 -8.02 -3.55
N LEU A 49 5.46 -8.15 -4.87
CA LEU A 49 5.51 -9.45 -5.57
C LEU A 49 6.88 -10.13 -5.40
N ARG A 50 7.98 -9.38 -5.54
CA ARG A 50 9.34 -9.89 -5.40
C ARG A 50 9.70 -10.34 -3.98
N THR A 51 9.05 -9.80 -2.94
CA THR A 51 9.22 -10.32 -1.57
C THR A 51 8.56 -11.68 -1.37
N GLY A 52 7.76 -12.13 -2.34
CA GLY A 52 7.14 -13.45 -2.32
C GLY A 52 5.78 -13.50 -1.63
N VAL A 53 5.11 -12.38 -1.47
CA VAL A 53 3.72 -12.37 -0.98
C VAL A 53 2.81 -13.18 -1.91
N GLY A 54 1.79 -13.80 -1.33
CA GLY A 54 0.90 -14.68 -2.10
C GLY A 54 -0.08 -13.95 -3.00
N ILE A 55 -0.58 -12.79 -2.58
CA ILE A 55 -1.54 -11.97 -3.32
C ILE A 55 -1.20 -10.49 -3.13
N VAL A 56 -1.14 -9.74 -4.24
CA VAL A 56 -1.09 -8.27 -4.20
C VAL A 56 -2.36 -7.74 -4.85
N THR A 57 -3.05 -6.82 -4.17
CA THR A 57 -4.16 -6.06 -4.73
C THR A 57 -3.78 -4.59 -4.79
N LEU A 58 -3.87 -3.98 -5.95
CA LEU A 58 -3.64 -2.55 -6.13
C LEU A 58 -4.97 -1.81 -6.19
N ALA A 59 -5.20 -0.91 -5.24
CA ALA A 59 -6.28 0.07 -5.27
C ALA A 59 -5.74 1.38 -5.85
N SER A 60 -6.22 1.78 -7.01
CA SER A 60 -5.77 2.98 -7.71
C SER A 60 -6.76 3.43 -8.78
N VAL A 61 -6.45 4.57 -9.40
CA VAL A 61 -7.22 5.12 -10.51
C VAL A 61 -6.92 4.38 -11.82
N GLU A 62 -7.86 4.37 -12.75
CA GLU A 62 -7.81 3.59 -13.99
C GLU A 62 -6.49 3.73 -14.78
N PRO A 63 -5.92 4.93 -15.02
CA PRO A 63 -4.67 5.06 -15.78
C PRO A 63 -3.46 4.37 -15.13
N VAL A 64 -3.49 4.20 -13.80
CA VAL A 64 -2.46 3.48 -13.05
C VAL A 64 -2.69 1.99 -13.17
N LEU A 65 -3.95 1.55 -13.01
CA LEU A 65 -4.31 0.13 -13.10
C LEU A 65 -3.97 -0.44 -14.48
N ALA A 66 -4.32 0.26 -15.55
CA ALA A 66 -3.99 -0.14 -16.91
C ALA A 66 -2.47 -0.29 -17.12
N ALA A 67 -1.68 0.66 -16.63
CA ALA A 67 -0.22 0.61 -16.75
C ALA A 67 0.40 -0.54 -15.95
N VAL A 68 -0.12 -0.82 -14.75
CA VAL A 68 0.35 -1.91 -13.90
C VAL A 68 -0.08 -3.26 -14.45
N ALA A 69 -1.33 -3.41 -14.89
CA ALA A 69 -1.84 -4.66 -15.45
C ALA A 69 -1.07 -5.12 -16.70
N ALA A 70 -0.65 -4.19 -17.53
CA ALA A 70 0.14 -4.49 -18.74
C ALA A 70 1.54 -5.06 -18.40
N ARG A 71 2.08 -4.74 -17.23
CA ARG A 71 3.42 -5.12 -16.82
C ARG A 71 3.44 -6.25 -15.78
N LEU A 72 2.47 -6.26 -14.89
CA LEU A 72 2.37 -7.14 -13.73
C LEU A 72 0.97 -7.80 -13.70
N PRO A 73 0.70 -8.73 -14.62
CA PRO A 73 -0.64 -9.32 -14.77
C PRO A 73 -1.08 -10.17 -13.58
N GLU A 74 -0.15 -10.57 -12.71
CA GLU A 74 -0.44 -11.29 -11.47
C GLU A 74 -1.02 -10.41 -10.36
N CYS A 75 -1.02 -9.08 -10.54
CA CYS A 75 -1.60 -8.14 -9.58
C CYS A 75 -3.12 -8.10 -9.70
N CYS A 76 -3.83 -8.31 -8.59
CA CYS A 76 -5.27 -8.05 -8.51
C CYS A 76 -5.54 -6.55 -8.50
N LEU A 77 -6.63 -6.11 -9.13
CA LEU A 77 -6.95 -4.70 -9.28
C LEU A 77 -8.21 -4.34 -8.50
N CYS A 78 -8.17 -3.19 -7.82
CA CYS A 78 -9.31 -2.57 -7.16
C CYS A 78 -9.51 -1.16 -7.76
N PRO A 79 -10.39 -1.00 -8.78
CA PRO A 79 -10.61 0.28 -9.42
C PRO A 79 -11.19 1.31 -8.45
N CYS A 80 -10.58 2.50 -8.45
CA CYS A 80 -10.98 3.64 -7.64
C CYS A 80 -11.30 4.83 -8.54
N GLU A 81 -12.31 5.59 -8.18
CA GLU A 81 -12.65 6.83 -8.83
C GLU A 81 -11.55 7.88 -8.58
N ALA A 82 -11.22 8.64 -9.60
CA ALA A 82 -10.27 9.74 -9.48
C ALA A 82 -10.93 10.96 -8.84
N GLY A 83 -10.16 11.65 -8.00
CA GLY A 83 -10.47 13.01 -7.58
C GLY A 83 -10.07 14.04 -8.64
N ALA A 84 -10.40 15.30 -8.40
CA ALA A 84 -10.16 16.42 -9.34
C ALA A 84 -8.67 16.53 -9.76
N GLU A 85 -7.75 16.22 -8.87
CA GLU A 85 -6.30 16.27 -9.11
C GLU A 85 -5.71 14.96 -9.66
N GLY A 86 -6.56 14.02 -10.07
CA GLY A 86 -6.13 12.73 -10.62
C GLY A 86 -5.58 11.73 -9.59
N GLY A 87 -5.67 12.03 -8.31
CA GLY A 87 -5.43 11.08 -7.22
C GLY A 87 -6.66 10.23 -6.91
N ILE A 88 -6.53 9.30 -5.95
CA ILE A 88 -7.65 8.47 -5.50
C ILE A 88 -8.63 9.35 -4.70
N SER A 89 -9.91 9.40 -5.12
CA SER A 89 -10.97 10.13 -4.41
C SER A 89 -11.22 9.51 -3.02
N PRO A 90 -11.42 10.33 -1.96
CA PRO A 90 -11.80 9.85 -0.64
C PRO A 90 -13.08 9.00 -0.61
N GLN A 91 -13.96 9.17 -1.58
CA GLN A 91 -15.21 8.38 -1.71
C GLN A 91 -14.96 6.88 -1.88
N ASN A 92 -13.73 6.47 -2.25
CA ASN A 92 -13.37 5.07 -2.40
C ASN A 92 -13.05 4.36 -1.08
N ILE A 93 -13.08 5.06 0.06
CA ILE A 93 -12.62 4.51 1.35
C ILE A 93 -13.34 3.20 1.72
N ASP A 94 -14.65 3.13 1.50
CA ASP A 94 -15.42 1.93 1.84
C ASP A 94 -15.13 0.76 0.89
N ARG A 95 -14.83 1.05 -0.38
CA ARG A 95 -14.38 0.04 -1.36
C ARG A 95 -13.03 -0.53 -0.96
N ILE A 96 -12.09 0.35 -0.60
CA ILE A 96 -10.74 -0.02 -0.16
C ILE A 96 -10.80 -0.84 1.13
N ARG A 97 -11.62 -0.43 2.10
CA ARG A 97 -11.81 -1.14 3.37
C ARG A 97 -12.36 -2.55 3.22
N ARG A 98 -13.20 -2.80 2.22
CA ARG A 98 -13.73 -4.14 1.93
C ARG A 98 -12.68 -5.11 1.40
N GLN A 99 -11.52 -4.62 0.95
CA GLN A 99 -10.42 -5.47 0.52
C GLN A 99 -9.77 -6.13 1.74
N LYS A 100 -9.83 -7.46 1.79
CA LYS A 100 -9.16 -8.23 2.86
C LYS A 100 -7.68 -8.36 2.52
N ALA A 101 -6.81 -7.92 3.42
CA ALA A 101 -5.37 -8.04 3.28
C ALA A 101 -4.67 -8.23 4.62
N SER A 102 -3.54 -8.91 4.62
CA SER A 102 -2.70 -9.09 5.81
C SER A 102 -1.89 -7.83 6.11
N VAL A 103 -1.53 -7.08 5.08
CA VAL A 103 -0.72 -5.87 5.15
C VAL A 103 -1.30 -4.79 4.26
N LEU A 104 -1.35 -3.56 4.76
CA LEU A 104 -1.66 -2.36 4.00
C LEU A 104 -0.38 -1.59 3.69
N LEU A 105 -0.13 -1.33 2.39
CA LEU A 105 0.89 -0.43 1.89
C LEU A 105 0.17 0.78 1.30
N ALA A 106 0.31 1.94 1.91
CA ALA A 106 -0.34 3.16 1.44
C ALA A 106 0.65 4.32 1.37
N GLY A 107 0.57 5.12 0.30
CA GLY A 107 1.34 6.37 0.20
C GLY A 107 2.07 6.58 -1.11
N PRO A 108 2.77 5.58 -1.71
CA PRO A 108 3.59 5.84 -2.89
C PRO A 108 2.76 6.46 -4.03
N GLY A 109 3.12 7.68 -4.43
CA GLY A 109 2.54 8.34 -5.58
C GLY A 109 1.06 8.71 -5.49
N LEU A 110 0.47 8.82 -4.30
CA LEU A 110 -0.94 9.21 -4.16
C LEU A 110 -1.27 10.61 -4.70
N GLY A 111 -0.25 11.43 -4.94
CA GLY A 111 -0.42 12.80 -5.40
C GLY A 111 -0.76 13.74 -4.25
N TYR A 112 -0.94 15.00 -4.61
CA TYR A 112 -1.35 16.06 -3.70
C TYR A 112 -2.81 16.38 -3.98
N THR A 113 -3.67 16.36 -2.98
CA THR A 113 -5.01 16.92 -3.11
C THR A 113 -5.01 18.29 -2.43
N ALA A 114 -5.46 19.32 -3.13
CA ALA A 114 -5.59 20.67 -2.58
C ALA A 114 -6.49 20.71 -1.33
N GLN A 115 -7.31 19.69 -1.12
CA GLN A 115 -8.16 19.53 0.07
C GLN A 115 -7.44 18.88 1.25
N SER A 116 -6.31 18.22 1.05
CA SER A 116 -5.37 17.97 2.13
C SER A 116 -4.69 19.31 2.40
N GLY A 117 -5.31 20.14 3.21
CA GLY A 117 -4.69 21.36 3.73
C GLY A 117 -3.28 21.02 4.21
N PRO A 118 -2.34 21.98 4.27
CA PRO A 118 -0.97 21.71 4.66
C PRO A 118 -1.03 20.87 5.92
N CYS A 119 -0.41 19.67 5.85
CA CYS A 119 -0.22 18.86 7.05
C CYS A 119 0.40 19.83 8.06
N ARG A 120 -0.40 20.35 8.99
CA ARG A 120 0.10 21.25 10.01
C ARG A 120 1.22 20.47 10.66
N ARG A 121 2.45 20.86 10.36
CA ARG A 121 3.61 20.40 11.11
C ARG A 121 3.36 20.89 12.51
N ASP A 122 2.85 20.00 13.35
CA ASP A 122 2.86 20.23 14.79
C ASP A 122 4.32 20.48 15.15
N PRO A 123 4.69 21.67 15.62
CA PRO A 123 6.08 21.97 15.95
C PRO A 123 6.64 21.06 17.07
N GLY A 124 5.77 20.24 17.70
CA GLY A 124 6.13 19.23 18.69
C GLY A 124 6.16 17.78 18.19
N ALA A 125 5.89 17.52 16.92
CA ALA A 125 5.94 16.16 16.39
C ALA A 125 7.39 15.79 16.05
N GLY A 126 8.06 15.10 16.97
CA GLY A 126 9.35 14.47 16.73
C GLY A 126 9.32 13.56 15.48
N LYS A 127 10.50 13.17 15.02
CA LYS A 127 10.90 12.54 13.75
C LYS A 127 10.14 11.27 13.27
N ASN A 128 8.90 11.01 13.75
CA ASN A 128 8.06 9.84 13.41
C ASN A 128 6.76 10.23 12.66
N ALA A 129 6.88 11.08 11.64
CA ALA A 129 5.76 11.53 10.82
C ALA A 129 4.96 10.41 10.09
N PRO A 130 5.52 9.27 9.63
CA PRO A 130 4.75 8.26 8.93
C PRO A 130 3.72 7.52 9.79
N ALA A 131 3.99 7.34 11.09
CA ALA A 131 3.07 6.63 12.00
C ALA A 131 1.77 7.41 12.30
N ARG A 132 1.75 8.72 12.13
CA ARG A 132 0.58 9.57 12.42
C ARG A 132 -0.41 9.65 11.26
N LEU A 133 0.07 9.59 10.02
CA LEU A 133 -0.80 9.44 8.83
C LEU A 133 -1.58 8.12 8.88
N LEU A 134 -0.94 7.05 9.32
CA LEU A 134 -1.60 5.76 9.57
C LEU A 134 -2.60 5.83 10.73
N ARG A 135 -2.34 6.64 11.78
CA ARG A 135 -3.29 6.81 12.90
C ARG A 135 -4.51 7.64 12.51
N GLN A 136 -4.40 8.63 11.65
CA GLN A 136 -5.56 9.37 11.15
C GLN A 136 -6.40 8.53 10.17
N CYS A 137 -5.80 7.66 9.39
CA CYS A 137 -6.51 6.63 8.65
C CYS A 137 -7.12 5.57 9.59
N SER A 138 -6.42 5.16 10.67
CA SER A 138 -6.88 4.12 11.60
C SER A 138 -7.97 4.61 12.57
N ALA A 139 -7.94 5.87 13.02
CA ALA A 139 -8.98 6.41 13.92
C ALA A 139 -10.35 6.55 13.24
N GLY A 140 -10.38 6.65 11.90
CA GLY A 140 -11.61 6.56 11.11
C GLY A 140 -11.88 5.18 10.52
N CYS A 141 -10.92 4.26 10.55
CA CYS A 141 -10.92 3.03 9.78
C CYS A 141 -11.16 1.73 10.57
N GLY A 142 -11.39 1.77 11.88
CA GLY A 142 -11.84 0.58 12.64
C GLY A 142 -10.98 -0.69 12.44
N TRP A 143 -9.68 -0.57 12.19
CA TRP A 143 -8.78 -1.71 12.19
C TRP A 143 -8.57 -2.16 13.64
N PRO A 144 -8.80 -3.45 13.96
CA PRO A 144 -8.53 -3.95 15.30
C PRO A 144 -7.04 -3.79 15.61
N GLU A 145 -6.75 -3.06 16.68
CA GLU A 145 -5.39 -3.08 17.27
C GLU A 145 -5.12 -4.55 17.65
N ARG A 146 -4.15 -5.15 17.01
CA ARG A 146 -3.63 -6.43 17.49
C ARG A 146 -2.97 -6.15 18.82
N GLY A 147 -3.60 -6.62 19.90
CA GLY A 147 -3.04 -6.63 21.24
C GLY A 147 -1.63 -7.21 21.22
N ARG A 148 -0.77 -6.62 22.04
CA ARG A 148 0.60 -7.09 22.30
C ARG A 148 0.59 -8.48 22.93
#